data_9b5de31d2361f5256b4ada24e2d7b676
#
_entry.id   9b5de31d2361f5256b4ada24e2d7b676
#
_cell.length_a   1.000
_cell.length_b   1.000
_cell.length_c   1.000
_cell.angle_alpha   90.00
_cell.angle_beta   90.00
_cell.angle_gamma   90.00
#
_symmetry.space_group_name_H-M   'P 1'
#
loop_
_entity.id
_entity.type
_entity.pdbx_description
1 polymer ?
#
loop_
_entity_poly.entity_id
_entity_poly.type
_entity_poly.pdbx_seq_one_letter_code
_entity_poly.pdbx_strand_id
1 'polypeptide(L)'
;FHRATKSSPRQPLIYNSGIIVVGQGHKIIHFPEHQIKYGEGDYLVLGVPVPLECEAFTDNDLPVMGIAIDINPVMLHKLVNQMMQHQPLSVSSANIGAVQSAKLDCAMEQVTCRLLTVLNNPLEAEVFGEDIVKELVYRVLCGPQGNTLIGLAMHDGHYARIARTLATMHQDYANPITVEGLAEEV
;
A
#
# COMPACT_ATOMS: atom_id res chain seq x y z
N PHE A 1 6.88 -0.34 -10.92
CA PHE A 1 7.12 1.05 -11.33
C PHE A 1 6.03 1.53 -12.27
N HIS A 2 5.52 2.72 -12.03
CA HIS A 2 4.48 3.35 -12.85
C HIS A 2 5.01 4.69 -13.39
N ARG A 3 4.80 4.92 -14.69
CA ARG A 3 5.12 6.18 -15.36
C ARG A 3 3.98 6.53 -16.31
N ALA A 4 3.35 7.69 -16.12
CA ALA A 4 2.34 8.21 -17.02
C ALA A 4 2.79 9.57 -17.59
N THR A 5 2.90 9.67 -18.92
CA THR A 5 3.38 10.89 -19.60
C THR A 5 2.29 11.92 -19.85
N LYS A 6 1.04 11.56 -19.57
CA LYS A 6 -0.14 12.43 -19.71
C LYS A 6 -0.99 12.31 -18.47
N SER A 7 -1.64 13.39 -18.10
CA SER A 7 -2.69 13.36 -17.10
C SER A 7 -3.80 12.41 -17.51
N SER A 8 -4.39 11.69 -16.57
CA SER A 8 -5.53 10.82 -16.78
C SER A 8 -6.76 11.37 -16.09
N PRO A 9 -7.93 11.35 -16.73
CA PRO A 9 -9.16 11.74 -16.09
C PRO A 9 -9.54 10.74 -15.00
N ARG A 10 -10.52 11.09 -14.20
CA ARG A 10 -11.13 10.22 -13.20
C ARG A 10 -11.58 8.90 -13.81
N GLN A 11 -11.05 7.81 -13.34
CA GLN A 11 -11.33 6.47 -13.83
C GLN A 11 -11.30 5.45 -12.68
N PRO A 12 -12.10 4.36 -12.79
CA PRO A 12 -12.05 3.29 -11.82
C PRO A 12 -10.68 2.63 -11.80
N LEU A 13 -10.18 2.35 -10.60
CA LEU A 13 -8.90 1.68 -10.38
C LEU A 13 -9.01 0.77 -9.15
N ILE A 14 -8.38 -0.39 -9.23
CA ILE A 14 -8.26 -1.30 -8.10
C ILE A 14 -6.80 -1.27 -7.66
N TYR A 15 -6.59 -0.91 -6.41
CA TYR A 15 -5.29 -1.05 -5.76
C TYR A 15 -5.27 -2.27 -4.85
N ASN A 16 -4.22 -3.05 -4.92
CA ASN A 16 -3.92 -4.09 -3.94
C ASN A 16 -3.46 -3.48 -2.61
N SER A 17 -3.47 -4.28 -1.55
CA SER A 17 -2.85 -3.89 -0.28
C SER A 17 -1.36 -3.66 -0.47
N GLY A 18 -0.87 -2.49 -0.06
CA GLY A 18 0.51 -2.15 -0.31
C GLY A 18 0.90 -0.72 0.04
N ILE A 19 2.07 -0.33 -0.43
CA ILE A 19 2.63 1.01 -0.28
C ILE A 19 2.85 1.59 -1.67
N ILE A 20 2.36 2.81 -1.90
CA ILE A 20 2.63 3.58 -3.11
C ILE A 20 3.47 4.78 -2.73
N VAL A 21 4.60 4.96 -3.39
CA VAL A 21 5.45 6.15 -3.25
C VAL A 21 5.39 6.94 -4.55
N VAL A 22 5.15 8.24 -4.46
CA VAL A 22 5.13 9.15 -5.60
C VAL A 22 6.41 9.98 -5.62
N GLY A 23 7.17 9.84 -6.70
CA GLY A 23 8.41 10.57 -6.90
C GLY A 23 8.24 11.83 -7.77
N GLN A 24 7.13 11.93 -8.55
CA GLN A 24 6.87 13.06 -9.42
C GLN A 24 5.41 13.14 -9.84
N GLY A 25 4.88 14.36 -9.97
CA GLY A 25 3.47 14.62 -10.25
C GLY A 25 2.57 14.37 -9.04
N HIS A 26 1.27 14.34 -9.26
CA HIS A 26 0.32 14.05 -8.18
C HIS A 26 -0.89 13.28 -8.67
N LYS A 27 -1.60 12.66 -7.71
CA LYS A 27 -2.84 11.93 -7.94
C LYS A 27 -3.90 12.34 -6.94
N ILE A 28 -5.16 12.12 -7.30
CA ILE A 28 -6.32 12.33 -6.43
C ILE A 28 -7.12 11.03 -6.44
N ILE A 29 -7.35 10.49 -5.25
CA ILE A 29 -8.28 9.37 -5.03
C ILE A 29 -9.61 9.96 -4.58
N HIS A 30 -10.68 9.53 -5.22
CA HIS A 30 -12.03 9.96 -4.90
C HIS A 30 -12.77 8.87 -4.14
N PHE A 31 -13.32 9.26 -3.00
CA PHE A 31 -14.29 8.51 -2.22
C PHE A 31 -15.64 9.22 -2.28
N PRO A 32 -16.76 8.56 -1.91
CA PRO A 32 -18.06 9.21 -1.91
C PRO A 32 -18.14 10.50 -1.08
N GLU A 33 -17.47 10.55 0.06
CA GLU A 33 -17.57 11.65 1.02
C GLU A 33 -16.33 12.54 1.10
N HIS A 34 -15.20 12.09 0.55
CA HIS A 34 -13.94 12.84 0.62
C HIS A 34 -13.00 12.45 -0.51
N GLN A 35 -11.91 13.18 -0.64
CA GLN A 35 -10.84 12.86 -1.58
C GLN A 35 -9.48 12.95 -0.87
N ILE A 36 -8.54 12.14 -1.35
CA ILE A 36 -7.15 12.15 -0.89
C ILE A 36 -6.27 12.60 -2.03
N LYS A 37 -5.60 13.73 -1.86
CA LYS A 37 -4.56 14.21 -2.77
C LYS A 37 -3.21 13.78 -2.23
N TYR A 38 -2.38 13.18 -3.10
CA TYR A 38 -1.01 12.78 -2.78
C TYR A 38 -0.11 12.95 -4.01
N GLY A 39 1.14 13.29 -3.80
CA GLY A 39 2.05 13.64 -4.89
C GLY A 39 3.51 13.47 -4.51
N GLU A 40 4.36 14.23 -5.16
CA GLU A 40 5.82 14.18 -4.94
C GLU A 40 6.18 14.27 -3.44
N GLY A 41 6.97 13.32 -2.99
CA GLY A 41 7.37 13.20 -1.59
C GLY A 41 6.30 12.63 -0.66
N ASP A 42 5.17 12.13 -1.21
CA ASP A 42 4.16 11.43 -0.43
C ASP A 42 4.24 9.92 -0.62
N TYR A 43 3.85 9.18 0.41
CA TYR A 43 3.50 7.78 0.28
C TYR A 43 2.06 7.53 0.71
N LEU A 44 1.46 6.53 0.11
CA LEU A 44 0.12 6.06 0.40
C LEU A 44 0.19 4.64 0.92
N VAL A 45 -0.55 4.35 1.98
CA VAL A 45 -0.72 2.99 2.50
C VAL A 45 -2.13 2.52 2.24
N LEU A 46 -2.23 1.34 1.64
CA LEU A 46 -3.49 0.65 1.38
C LEU A 46 -3.50 -0.63 2.21
N GLY A 47 -4.39 -0.68 3.18
CA GLY A 47 -4.51 -1.84 4.06
C GLY A 47 -5.37 -2.95 3.48
N VAL A 48 -6.28 -2.62 2.56
CA VAL A 48 -7.17 -3.58 1.89
C VAL A 48 -7.24 -3.26 0.42
N PRO A 49 -7.49 -4.26 -0.46
CA PRO A 49 -7.84 -3.98 -1.84
C PRO A 49 -9.12 -3.15 -1.89
N VAL A 50 -9.06 -1.97 -2.47
CA VAL A 50 -10.20 -1.06 -2.53
C VAL A 50 -10.45 -0.67 -3.99
N PRO A 51 -11.67 -0.90 -4.53
CA PRO A 51 -12.09 -0.25 -5.75
C PRO A 51 -12.29 1.24 -5.46
N LEU A 52 -11.61 2.08 -6.22
CA LEU A 52 -11.66 3.52 -6.05
C LEU A 52 -11.57 4.20 -7.41
N GLU A 53 -11.83 5.49 -7.45
CA GLU A 53 -11.62 6.28 -8.65
C GLU A 53 -10.42 7.19 -8.45
N CYS A 54 -9.55 7.23 -9.46
CA CYS A 54 -8.29 7.95 -9.40
C CYS A 54 -8.12 8.86 -10.60
N GLU A 55 -7.60 10.05 -10.35
CA GLU A 55 -7.08 10.97 -11.35
C GLU A 55 -5.57 11.09 -11.19
N ALA A 56 -4.86 11.30 -12.29
CA ALA A 56 -3.43 11.57 -12.26
C ALA A 56 -3.11 12.84 -13.03
N PHE A 57 -2.23 13.67 -12.48
CA PHE A 57 -1.88 14.96 -13.03
C PHE A 57 -0.37 15.06 -13.23
N THR A 58 0.03 15.37 -14.45
CA THR A 58 1.41 15.72 -14.80
C THR A 58 1.66 17.17 -14.43
N ASP A 59 2.82 17.48 -13.88
CA ASP A 59 3.21 18.84 -13.52
C ASP A 59 4.26 19.35 -14.51
N ASN A 60 4.00 20.51 -15.15
CA ASN A 60 4.93 21.17 -16.08
C ASN A 60 5.48 20.24 -17.19
N ASP A 61 4.60 19.44 -17.82
CA ASP A 61 4.94 18.44 -18.85
C ASP A 61 5.86 17.29 -18.35
N LEU A 62 6.12 17.22 -17.04
CA LEU A 62 6.86 16.13 -16.44
C LEU A 62 5.90 14.96 -16.13
N PRO A 63 6.30 13.70 -16.39
CA PRO A 63 5.42 12.55 -16.18
C PRO A 63 5.09 12.34 -14.69
N VAL A 64 3.94 11.74 -14.42
CA VAL A 64 3.69 11.17 -13.09
C VAL A 64 4.53 9.90 -12.95
N MET A 65 5.32 9.83 -11.89
CA MET A 65 6.16 8.67 -11.60
C MET A 65 5.98 8.21 -10.16
N GLY A 66 5.92 6.90 -9.99
CA GLY A 66 5.81 6.28 -8.68
C GLY A 66 6.13 4.80 -8.70
N ILE A 67 6.26 4.24 -7.52
CA ILE A 67 6.44 2.81 -7.30
C ILE A 67 5.29 2.30 -6.43
N ALA A 68 4.70 1.18 -6.85
CA ALA A 68 3.76 0.41 -6.03
C ALA A 68 4.49 -0.83 -5.52
N ILE A 69 4.34 -1.13 -4.26
CA ILE A 69 4.99 -2.22 -3.55
C ILE A 69 3.90 -3.04 -2.90
N ASP A 70 3.64 -4.22 -3.43
CA ASP A 70 2.73 -5.18 -2.83
C ASP A 70 3.36 -5.77 -1.56
N ILE A 71 2.58 -5.88 -0.50
CA ILE A 71 3.08 -6.36 0.78
C ILE A 71 2.80 -7.85 0.89
N ASN A 72 3.88 -8.62 1.07
CA ASN A 72 3.76 -10.04 1.40
C ASN A 72 3.19 -10.21 2.82
N PRO A 73 2.00 -10.81 3.00
CA PRO A 73 1.36 -10.94 4.31
C PRO A 73 2.19 -11.73 5.33
N VAL A 74 2.93 -12.75 4.88
CA VAL A 74 3.79 -13.59 5.74
C VAL A 74 4.96 -12.76 6.27
N MET A 75 5.58 -11.97 5.42
CA MET A 75 6.67 -11.06 5.81
C MET A 75 6.16 -10.01 6.80
N LEU A 76 5.01 -9.38 6.49
CA LEU A 76 4.40 -8.38 7.36
C LEU A 76 4.08 -8.95 8.75
N HIS A 77 3.43 -10.13 8.81
CA HIS A 77 3.10 -10.79 10.07
C HIS A 77 4.35 -11.11 10.91
N LYS A 78 5.41 -11.66 10.28
CA LYS A 78 6.68 -11.91 10.97
C LYS A 78 7.29 -10.63 11.53
N LEU A 79 7.27 -9.56 10.75
CA LEU A 79 7.85 -8.27 11.15
C LEU A 79 7.09 -7.66 12.32
N VAL A 80 5.75 -7.64 12.26
CA VAL A 80 4.90 -7.14 13.36
C VAL A 80 5.13 -7.94 14.63
N ASN A 81 5.19 -9.28 14.56
CA ASN A 81 5.47 -10.13 15.71
C ASN A 81 6.87 -9.86 16.32
N GLN A 82 7.89 -9.65 15.49
CA GLN A 82 9.21 -9.26 15.97
C GLN A 82 9.17 -7.92 16.69
N MET A 83 8.47 -6.93 16.17
CA MET A 83 8.34 -5.62 16.81
C MET A 83 7.60 -5.72 18.14
N MET A 84 6.52 -6.50 18.22
CA MET A 84 5.73 -6.70 19.46
C MET A 84 6.54 -7.33 20.59
N GLN A 85 7.59 -8.12 20.29
CA GLN A 85 8.50 -8.68 21.31
C GLN A 85 9.37 -7.61 21.99
N HIS A 86 9.61 -6.49 21.30
CA HIS A 86 10.47 -5.42 21.81
C HIS A 86 9.69 -4.20 22.30
N GLN A 87 8.52 -3.95 21.73
CA GLN A 87 7.67 -2.80 22.11
C GLN A 87 6.19 -3.20 21.99
N PRO A 88 5.34 -2.90 22.98
CA PRO A 88 3.91 -3.07 22.83
C PRO A 88 3.42 -2.12 21.73
N LEU A 89 2.97 -2.67 20.61
CA LEU A 89 2.32 -1.91 19.55
C LEU A 89 0.88 -1.61 20.00
N SER A 90 0.58 -0.36 20.28
CA SER A 90 -0.80 0.06 20.58
C SER A 90 -1.54 0.29 19.26
N VAL A 91 -2.43 -0.62 18.92
CA VAL A 91 -3.36 -0.39 17.80
C VAL A 91 -4.44 0.57 18.28
N SER A 92 -4.37 1.82 17.86
CA SER A 92 -5.49 2.75 18.06
C SER A 92 -6.54 2.46 17.00
N SER A 93 -7.70 1.97 17.42
CA SER A 93 -8.85 1.75 16.54
C SER A 93 -9.38 3.04 15.88
N ALA A 94 -8.98 4.20 16.39
CA ALA A 94 -9.45 5.51 15.90
C ALA A 94 -8.86 5.92 14.53
N ASN A 95 -7.79 5.29 14.05
CA ASN A 95 -7.05 5.71 12.84
C ASN A 95 -6.82 4.59 11.82
N ILE A 96 -7.63 3.55 11.81
CA ILE A 96 -7.56 2.51 10.77
C ILE A 96 -8.38 2.97 9.58
N GLY A 97 -7.81 3.83 8.74
CA GLY A 97 -8.37 4.15 7.43
C GLY A 97 -7.94 3.09 6.39
N ALA A 98 -8.85 2.71 5.49
CA ALA A 98 -8.52 1.77 4.40
C ALA A 98 -7.41 2.32 3.49
N VAL A 99 -7.33 3.64 3.34
CA VAL A 99 -6.37 4.37 2.52
C VAL A 99 -5.96 5.63 3.24
N GLN A 100 -4.66 5.84 3.40
CA GLN A 100 -4.11 7.03 4.05
C GLN A 100 -2.80 7.45 3.38
N SER A 101 -2.53 8.76 3.35
CA SER A 101 -1.30 9.32 2.82
C SER A 101 -0.47 10.01 3.91
N ALA A 102 0.85 10.00 3.76
CA ALA A 102 1.79 10.72 4.61
C ALA A 102 3.01 11.17 3.81
N LYS A 103 3.80 12.09 4.39
CA LYS A 103 5.07 12.51 3.81
C LYS A 103 6.15 11.46 4.04
N LEU A 104 6.99 11.26 3.03
CA LEU A 104 8.23 10.52 3.18
C LEU A 104 9.16 11.26 4.15
N ASP A 105 9.76 10.54 5.06
CA ASP A 105 10.93 11.04 5.77
C ASP A 105 12.22 10.72 4.99
N CYS A 106 13.32 11.34 5.39
CA CYS A 106 14.62 11.15 4.73
C CYS A 106 15.06 9.67 4.70
N ALA A 107 14.75 8.90 5.72
CA ALA A 107 15.11 7.49 5.78
C ALA A 107 14.29 6.65 4.79
N MET A 108 12.99 6.95 4.65
CA MET A 108 12.12 6.30 3.64
C MET A 108 12.54 6.68 2.22
N GLU A 109 12.91 7.94 1.98
CA GLU A 109 13.45 8.37 0.68
C GLU A 109 14.70 7.59 0.30
N GLN A 110 15.66 7.47 1.23
CA GLN A 110 16.90 6.71 1.01
C GLN A 110 16.63 5.23 0.67
N VAL A 111 15.73 4.58 1.42
CA VAL A 111 15.37 3.18 1.16
C VAL A 111 14.68 3.03 -0.19
N THR A 112 13.78 3.96 -0.54
CA THR A 112 13.09 3.95 -1.83
C THR A 112 14.07 4.15 -2.99
N CYS A 113 15.00 5.09 -2.88
CA CYS A 113 16.05 5.28 -3.89
C CYS A 113 16.95 4.04 -4.02
N ARG A 114 17.32 3.40 -2.91
CA ARG A 114 18.10 2.17 -2.91
C ARG A 114 17.33 1.03 -3.58
N LEU A 115 16.03 0.88 -3.30
CA LEU A 115 15.18 -0.09 -3.98
C LEU A 115 15.18 0.13 -5.50
N LEU A 116 14.94 1.36 -5.94
CA LEU A 116 14.97 1.70 -7.37
C LEU A 116 16.33 1.42 -8.01
N THR A 117 17.42 1.61 -7.27
CA THR A 117 18.78 1.33 -7.77
C THR A 117 19.00 -0.16 -8.01
N VAL A 118 18.69 -1.01 -7.04
CA VAL A 118 18.89 -2.48 -7.16
C VAL A 118 17.97 -3.11 -8.21
N LEU A 119 16.79 -2.54 -8.46
CA LEU A 119 15.88 -3.02 -9.51
C LEU A 119 16.43 -2.85 -10.94
N ASN A 120 17.50 -2.07 -11.15
CA ASN A 120 18.17 -1.98 -12.44
C ASN A 120 19.09 -3.16 -12.73
N ASN A 121 19.42 -3.98 -11.74
CA ASN A 121 20.24 -5.17 -11.87
C ASN A 121 19.46 -6.39 -11.40
N PRO A 122 19.13 -7.36 -12.27
CA PRO A 122 18.32 -8.52 -11.90
C PRO A 122 18.91 -9.34 -10.73
N LEU A 123 20.22 -9.53 -10.69
CA LEU A 123 20.88 -10.26 -9.61
C LEU A 123 20.79 -9.50 -8.28
N GLU A 124 21.01 -8.18 -8.28
CA GLU A 124 20.88 -7.37 -7.07
C GLU A 124 19.42 -7.31 -6.60
N ALA A 125 18.46 -7.24 -7.54
CA ALA A 125 17.05 -7.28 -7.22
C ALA A 125 16.65 -8.59 -6.53
N GLU A 126 17.17 -9.74 -7.02
CA GLU A 126 16.94 -11.04 -6.41
C GLU A 126 17.58 -11.17 -5.02
N VAL A 127 18.81 -10.67 -4.85
CA VAL A 127 19.55 -10.79 -3.59
C VAL A 127 19.07 -9.82 -2.52
N PHE A 128 18.79 -8.56 -2.88
CA PHE A 128 18.55 -7.49 -1.92
C PHE A 128 17.11 -6.96 -1.90
N GLY A 129 16.32 -7.25 -2.93
CA GLY A 129 15.00 -6.61 -3.12
C GLY A 129 14.07 -6.84 -1.94
N GLU A 130 13.92 -8.09 -1.49
CA GLU A 130 13.03 -8.43 -0.36
C GLU A 130 13.47 -7.76 0.95
N ASP A 131 14.76 -7.71 1.23
CA ASP A 131 15.28 -7.09 2.46
C ASP A 131 15.06 -5.57 2.45
N ILE A 132 15.21 -4.92 1.29
CA ILE A 132 14.95 -3.49 1.15
C ILE A 132 13.44 -3.19 1.28
N VAL A 133 12.59 -4.01 0.70
CA VAL A 133 11.12 -3.91 0.87
C VAL A 133 10.75 -4.10 2.34
N LYS A 134 11.34 -5.08 3.03
CA LYS A 134 11.12 -5.32 4.45
C LYS A 134 11.54 -4.10 5.29
N GLU A 135 12.67 -3.45 4.97
CA GLU A 135 13.09 -2.21 5.63
C GLU A 135 12.05 -1.09 5.41
N LEU A 136 11.57 -0.92 4.18
CA LEU A 136 10.55 0.09 3.88
C LEU A 136 9.26 -0.15 4.69
N VAL A 137 8.77 -1.39 4.71
CA VAL A 137 7.58 -1.79 5.50
C VAL A 137 7.80 -1.51 6.99
N TYR A 138 8.99 -1.83 7.53
CA TYR A 138 9.33 -1.52 8.92
C TYR A 138 9.24 -0.01 9.22
N ARG A 139 9.74 0.83 8.32
CA ARG A 139 9.67 2.29 8.50
C ARG A 139 8.24 2.81 8.46
N VAL A 140 7.40 2.27 7.58
CA VAL A 140 5.96 2.58 7.56
C VAL A 140 5.29 2.15 8.86
N LEU A 141 5.62 0.96 9.40
CA LEU A 141 5.10 0.47 10.68
C LEU A 141 5.47 1.38 11.86
N CYS A 142 6.65 1.99 11.82
CA CYS A 142 7.12 2.96 12.82
C CYS A 142 6.56 4.38 12.58
N GLY A 143 5.99 4.65 11.42
CA GLY A 143 5.50 5.95 11.00
C GLY A 143 4.01 6.18 11.30
N PRO A 144 3.46 7.31 10.85
CA PRO A 144 2.07 7.69 11.13
C PRO A 144 1.02 6.75 10.54
N GLN A 145 1.40 5.95 9.52
CA GLN A 145 0.53 4.99 8.83
C GLN A 145 0.68 3.54 9.34
N GLY A 146 1.47 3.33 10.39
CA GLY A 146 1.78 2.00 10.93
C GLY A 146 0.52 1.22 11.34
N ASN A 147 -0.46 1.89 11.93
CA ASN A 147 -1.72 1.25 12.37
C ASN A 147 -2.48 0.56 11.23
N THR A 148 -2.44 1.10 10.02
CA THR A 148 -3.07 0.50 8.83
C THR A 148 -2.42 -0.85 8.49
N LEU A 149 -1.09 -0.94 8.53
CA LEU A 149 -0.37 -2.20 8.28
C LEU A 149 -0.45 -3.17 9.45
N ILE A 150 -0.44 -2.70 10.69
CA ILE A 150 -0.63 -3.54 11.87
C ILE A 150 -2.02 -4.20 11.82
N GLY A 151 -3.06 -3.44 11.46
CA GLY A 151 -4.42 -3.96 11.28
C GLY A 151 -4.49 -5.07 10.22
N LEU A 152 -3.73 -4.92 9.12
CA LEU A 152 -3.62 -5.95 8.09
C LEU A 152 -2.88 -7.21 8.58
N ALA A 153 -1.88 -7.05 9.45
CA ALA A 153 -1.09 -8.15 9.99
C ALA A 153 -1.81 -8.99 11.04
N MET A 154 -2.79 -8.43 11.73
CA MET A 154 -3.53 -9.13 12.79
C MET A 154 -4.55 -10.10 12.18
N HIS A 155 -4.19 -11.38 12.12
CA HIS A 155 -4.96 -12.45 11.45
C HIS A 155 -6.42 -12.59 11.90
N ASP A 156 -6.72 -12.20 13.13
CA ASP A 156 -8.07 -12.33 13.71
C ASP A 156 -8.86 -11.01 13.67
N GLY A 157 -8.28 -9.95 13.12
CA GLY A 157 -8.94 -8.65 13.04
C GLY A 157 -9.96 -8.59 11.89
N HIS A 158 -11.09 -7.90 12.10
CA HIS A 158 -12.09 -7.62 11.06
C HIS A 158 -11.46 -7.09 9.77
N TYR A 159 -10.35 -6.38 9.86
CA TYR A 159 -9.63 -5.79 8.74
C TYR A 159 -8.97 -6.84 7.83
N ALA A 160 -8.29 -7.82 8.40
CA ALA A 160 -7.69 -8.92 7.65
C ALA A 160 -8.77 -9.81 6.99
N ARG A 161 -9.89 -9.97 7.67
CA ARG A 161 -11.07 -10.68 7.14
C ARG A 161 -11.63 -9.95 5.92
N ILE A 162 -11.89 -8.65 6.02
CA ILE A 162 -12.35 -7.82 4.91
C ILE A 162 -11.35 -7.87 3.73
N ALA A 163 -10.05 -7.78 4.00
CA ALA A 163 -9.03 -7.83 2.96
C ALA A 163 -9.05 -9.16 2.19
N ARG A 164 -9.22 -10.30 2.88
CA ARG A 164 -9.37 -11.62 2.24
C ARG A 164 -10.64 -11.69 1.40
N THR A 165 -11.79 -11.32 1.94
CA THR A 165 -13.07 -11.30 1.22
C THR A 165 -12.97 -10.47 -0.06
N LEU A 166 -12.38 -9.27 0.01
CA LEU A 166 -12.19 -8.44 -1.16
C LEU A 166 -11.24 -9.07 -2.19
N ALA A 167 -10.16 -9.73 -1.72
CA ALA A 167 -9.24 -10.43 -2.61
C ALA A 167 -9.93 -11.59 -3.34
N THR A 168 -10.72 -12.41 -2.64
CA THR A 168 -11.54 -13.48 -3.25
C THR A 168 -12.52 -12.91 -4.27
N MET A 169 -13.25 -11.85 -3.93
CA MET A 169 -14.15 -11.18 -4.87
C MET A 169 -13.43 -10.71 -6.14
N HIS A 170 -12.20 -10.22 -6.03
CA HIS A 170 -11.41 -9.77 -7.17
C HIS A 170 -10.83 -10.90 -8.02
N GLN A 171 -10.45 -12.01 -7.39
CA GLN A 171 -9.92 -13.17 -8.10
C GLN A 171 -11.00 -13.94 -8.82
N ASP A 172 -12.16 -14.07 -8.20
CA ASP A 172 -13.26 -14.92 -8.67
C ASP A 172 -14.45 -14.15 -9.21
N TYR A 173 -14.31 -12.87 -9.55
CA TYR A 173 -15.42 -12.01 -10.04
C TYR A 173 -16.17 -12.59 -11.26
N ALA A 174 -15.54 -13.48 -12.03
CA ALA A 174 -16.15 -14.13 -13.19
C ALA A 174 -17.03 -15.35 -12.82
N ASN A 175 -16.95 -15.80 -11.57
CA ASN A 175 -17.70 -16.93 -11.04
C ASN A 175 -18.83 -16.46 -10.10
N PRO A 176 -19.89 -17.26 -9.91
CA PRO A 176 -20.93 -16.94 -8.94
C PRO A 176 -20.33 -16.88 -7.53
N ILE A 177 -20.35 -15.71 -6.92
CA ILE A 177 -19.89 -15.51 -5.54
C ILE A 177 -21.14 -15.39 -4.66
N THR A 178 -21.20 -16.18 -3.58
CA THR A 178 -22.29 -16.14 -2.60
C THR A 178 -21.80 -15.52 -1.29
N VAL A 179 -22.70 -14.85 -0.57
CA VAL A 179 -22.39 -14.25 0.74
C VAL A 179 -22.01 -15.34 1.74
N GLU A 180 -22.70 -16.49 1.69
CA GLU A 180 -22.43 -17.65 2.52
C GLU A 180 -21.01 -18.19 2.28
N GLY A 181 -20.61 -18.36 1.01
CA GLY A 181 -19.26 -18.80 0.65
C GLY A 181 -18.18 -17.85 1.14
N LEU A 182 -18.38 -16.53 0.98
CA LEU A 182 -17.45 -15.54 1.50
C LEU A 182 -17.38 -15.55 3.04
N ALA A 183 -18.50 -15.82 3.71
CA ALA A 183 -18.54 -15.88 5.17
C ALA A 183 -17.83 -17.12 5.74
N GLU A 184 -17.76 -18.22 4.99
CA GLU A 184 -17.05 -19.45 5.39
C GLU A 184 -15.53 -19.32 5.26
N GLU A 185 -15.03 -18.45 4.36
CA GLU A 185 -13.60 -18.19 4.16
C GLU A 185 -13.00 -17.23 5.20
N VAL A 186 -13.82 -16.62 6.01
CA VAL A 186 -13.48 -15.51 6.90
C VAL A 186 -13.76 -15.84 8.36
#